data_33cf6f8f5c6b74aabaeab295113d0e73
#
_entry.id   33cf6f8f5c6b74aabaeab295113d0e73
#
_cell.length_a   1.000
_cell.length_b   1.000
_cell.length_c   1.000
_cell.angle_alpha   90.00
_cell.angle_beta   90.00
_cell.angle_gamma   90.00
#
_symmetry.space_group_name_H-M   'P 1'
#
loop_
_entity.id
_entity.type
_entity.pdbx_description
1 polymer ?
#
loop_
_entity_poly.entity_id
_entity_poly.type
_entity_poly.pdbx_seq_one_letter_code
_entity_poly.pdbx_strand_id
1 'polypeptide(L)'
;HEPQVYCMAKGKAHKPYEFGSKASVVMTATHGVIVAAVAHAQNEYDGHTLPEVLEWTEAITGQRPQRAIVDRGYRGRQTVGTTEILLPGRPAKDQSLARTQQLRRWFRRRAAIEPVISHLKHDFRLGRCFLKGSVGDALNLMLAGAAWNLRKWLRAVLLSLFRWLDFHVPRLAH
;
A
#
# COMPACT_ATOMS: atom_id res chain seq x y z
N HIS A 1 -18.97 -21.28 -4.75
CA HIS A 1 -19.55 -19.93 -4.85
C HIS A 1 -19.63 -19.31 -3.45
N GLU A 2 -18.95 -18.22 -3.22
CA GLU A 2 -18.97 -17.53 -1.91
C GLU A 2 -19.89 -16.31 -2.03
N PRO A 3 -20.99 -16.24 -1.23
CA PRO A 3 -21.96 -15.15 -1.32
C PRO A 3 -21.40 -13.78 -0.92
N GLN A 4 -20.25 -13.77 -0.24
CA GLN A 4 -19.56 -12.54 0.22
C GLN A 4 -18.67 -11.90 -0.84
N VAL A 5 -18.47 -12.55 -2.00
CA VAL A 5 -17.65 -12.02 -3.10
C VAL A 5 -18.45 -11.02 -3.90
N TYR A 6 -17.96 -9.79 -3.95
CA TYR A 6 -18.58 -8.71 -4.73
C TYR A 6 -18.15 -8.74 -6.18
N CYS A 7 -19.08 -8.40 -7.06
CA CYS A 7 -18.83 -8.12 -8.47
C CYS A 7 -18.66 -6.60 -8.63
N MET A 8 -17.49 -6.17 -9.07
CA MET A 8 -17.18 -4.76 -9.28
C MET A 8 -17.03 -4.45 -10.76
N ALA A 9 -17.83 -3.53 -11.28
CA ALA A 9 -17.67 -3.03 -12.64
C ALA A 9 -16.44 -2.11 -12.73
N LYS A 10 -15.54 -2.38 -13.67
CA LYS A 10 -14.28 -1.63 -13.85
C LYS A 10 -14.30 -0.67 -15.04
N GLY A 11 -15.33 -0.71 -15.87
CA GLY A 11 -15.44 0.14 -17.06
C GLY A 11 -14.35 -0.10 -18.12
N LYS A 12 -13.65 -1.24 -18.08
CA LYS A 12 -12.62 -1.62 -19.06
C LYS A 12 -13.21 -2.59 -20.06
N ALA A 13 -13.03 -2.32 -21.37
CA ALA A 13 -13.63 -3.12 -22.44
C ALA A 13 -13.25 -4.60 -22.39
N HIS A 14 -11.98 -4.94 -22.08
CA HIS A 14 -11.47 -6.33 -22.07
C HIS A 14 -11.64 -7.04 -20.73
N LYS A 15 -11.96 -6.32 -19.66
CA LYS A 15 -12.21 -6.88 -18.32
C LYS A 15 -13.24 -6.03 -17.59
N PRO A 16 -14.53 -6.14 -17.98
CA PRO A 16 -15.57 -5.27 -17.47
C PRO A 16 -15.86 -5.48 -15.97
N TYR A 17 -15.64 -6.68 -15.47
CA TYR A 17 -15.93 -7.05 -14.08
C TYR A 17 -14.70 -7.62 -13.37
N GLU A 18 -14.57 -7.30 -12.09
CA GLU A 18 -13.66 -7.96 -11.16
C GLU A 18 -14.48 -8.51 -9.99
N PHE A 19 -14.14 -9.73 -9.59
CA PHE A 19 -14.75 -10.40 -8.44
C PHE A 19 -13.72 -10.44 -7.31
N GLY A 20 -14.16 -10.19 -6.09
CA GLY A 20 -13.30 -10.24 -4.90
C GLY A 20 -13.77 -9.34 -3.78
N SER A 21 -13.03 -9.37 -2.69
CA SER A 21 -13.23 -8.51 -1.54
C SER A 21 -12.39 -7.23 -1.69
N LYS A 22 -12.89 -6.13 -1.14
CA LYS A 22 -12.14 -4.88 -1.10
C LYS A 22 -11.06 -4.94 -0.03
N ALA A 23 -9.89 -4.44 -0.34
CA ALA A 23 -8.75 -4.39 0.57
C ALA A 23 -8.03 -3.05 0.50
N SER A 24 -7.60 -2.56 1.66
CA SER A 24 -6.74 -1.39 1.79
C SER A 24 -5.35 -1.81 2.26
N VAL A 25 -4.31 -1.27 1.61
CA VAL A 25 -2.91 -1.52 1.98
C VAL A 25 -2.25 -0.18 2.26
N VAL A 26 -1.63 -0.06 3.43
CA VAL A 26 -0.85 1.11 3.84
C VAL A 26 0.63 0.77 3.80
N MET A 27 1.37 1.62 3.12
CA MET A 27 2.81 1.45 2.95
C MET A 27 3.55 2.72 3.36
N THR A 28 4.68 2.56 4.05
CA THR A 28 5.55 3.70 4.37
C THR A 28 6.11 4.33 3.10
N ALA A 29 6.05 5.66 3.00
CA ALA A 29 6.51 6.39 1.81
C ALA A 29 8.03 6.30 1.61
N THR A 30 8.81 6.08 2.67
CA THR A 30 10.29 6.08 2.61
C THR A 30 10.85 4.71 2.29
N HIS A 31 10.38 3.68 3.01
CA HIS A 31 10.97 2.35 2.93
C HIS A 31 10.11 1.35 2.15
N GLY A 32 8.87 1.69 1.81
CA GLY A 32 7.95 0.79 1.12
C GLY A 32 7.60 -0.46 1.94
N VAL A 33 7.56 -0.34 3.26
CA VAL A 33 7.13 -1.39 4.19
C VAL A 33 5.63 -1.29 4.37
N ILE A 34 4.93 -2.41 4.26
CA ILE A 34 3.48 -2.48 4.51
C ILE A 34 3.28 -2.47 6.03
N VAL A 35 2.57 -1.46 6.52
CA VAL A 35 2.31 -1.24 7.95
C VAL A 35 0.87 -1.54 8.35
N ALA A 36 -0.05 -1.58 7.39
CA ALA A 36 -1.41 -2.09 7.62
C ALA A 36 -1.96 -2.70 6.34
N ALA A 37 -2.79 -3.73 6.50
CA ALA A 37 -3.50 -4.40 5.42
C ALA A 37 -4.87 -4.81 5.96
N VAL A 38 -5.94 -4.16 5.49
CA VAL A 38 -7.30 -4.29 6.00
C VAL A 38 -8.21 -4.82 4.91
N ALA A 39 -8.85 -5.95 5.14
CA ALA A 39 -9.89 -6.51 4.28
C ALA A 39 -11.26 -5.96 4.73
N HIS A 40 -12.01 -5.36 3.81
CA HIS A 40 -13.30 -4.77 4.11
C HIS A 40 -14.42 -5.74 3.83
N ALA A 41 -15.36 -5.84 4.77
CA ALA A 41 -16.52 -6.74 4.66
C ALA A 41 -17.48 -6.33 3.52
N GLN A 42 -17.45 -5.07 3.11
CA GLN A 42 -18.31 -4.52 2.07
C GLN A 42 -17.50 -3.68 1.08
N ASN A 43 -18.05 -3.48 -0.13
CA ASN A 43 -17.44 -2.59 -1.13
C ASN A 43 -17.85 -1.13 -0.87
N GLU A 44 -17.47 -0.61 0.30
CA GLU A 44 -17.74 0.78 0.67
C GLU A 44 -16.96 1.77 -0.19
N TYR A 45 -17.37 3.04 -0.17
CA TYR A 45 -16.60 4.11 -0.76
C TYR A 45 -15.24 4.27 -0.05
N ASP A 46 -14.16 4.50 -0.81
CA ASP A 46 -12.79 4.54 -0.27
C ASP A 46 -12.62 5.55 0.88
N GLY A 47 -13.27 6.69 0.79
CA GLY A 47 -13.26 7.71 1.86
C GLY A 47 -13.85 7.24 3.19
N HIS A 48 -14.74 6.25 3.19
CA HIS A 48 -15.34 5.69 4.40
C HIS A 48 -14.40 4.68 5.08
N THR A 49 -13.57 3.97 4.33
CA THR A 49 -12.64 2.97 4.88
C THR A 49 -11.39 3.61 5.50
N LEU A 50 -11.10 4.86 5.18
CA LEU A 50 -9.87 5.52 5.59
C LEU A 50 -9.70 5.70 7.11
N PRO A 51 -10.73 6.05 7.91
CA PRO A 51 -10.60 6.13 9.37
C PRO A 51 -10.15 4.81 9.99
N GLU A 52 -10.80 3.71 9.66
CA GLU A 52 -10.46 2.35 10.13
C GLU A 52 -9.02 1.99 9.77
N VAL A 53 -8.62 2.25 8.53
CA VAL A 53 -7.26 1.95 8.05
C VAL A 53 -6.19 2.75 8.79
N LEU A 54 -6.47 4.01 9.14
CA LEU A 54 -5.56 4.84 9.93
C LEU A 54 -5.50 4.40 11.40
N GLU A 55 -6.60 3.94 11.98
CA GLU A 55 -6.64 3.36 13.32
C GLU A 55 -5.80 2.06 13.40
N TRP A 56 -5.96 1.17 12.42
CA TRP A 56 -5.11 -0.01 12.30
C TRP A 56 -3.63 0.34 12.14
N THR A 57 -3.33 1.37 11.33
CA THR A 57 -1.95 1.84 11.15
C THR A 57 -1.38 2.35 12.47
N GLU A 58 -2.13 3.13 13.22
CA GLU A 58 -1.74 3.65 14.54
C GLU A 58 -1.54 2.51 15.55
N ALA A 59 -2.46 1.55 15.61
CA ALA A 59 -2.37 0.41 16.51
C ALA A 59 -1.11 -0.44 16.26
N ILE A 60 -0.72 -0.63 14.99
CA ILE A 60 0.46 -1.44 14.64
C ILE A 60 1.77 -0.66 14.80
N THR A 61 1.79 0.64 14.46
CA THR A 61 3.01 1.44 14.46
C THR A 61 3.24 2.20 15.76
N GLY A 62 2.25 2.27 16.64
CA GLY A 62 2.27 3.08 17.87
C GLY A 62 2.17 4.59 17.62
N GLN A 63 1.99 5.02 16.37
CA GLN A 63 1.94 6.43 15.98
C GLN A 63 0.91 6.67 14.90
N ARG A 64 0.07 7.68 15.07
CA ARG A 64 -0.83 8.12 14.02
C ARG A 64 -0.05 8.85 12.93
N PRO A 65 -0.25 8.50 11.65
CA PRO A 65 0.42 9.17 10.54
C PRO A 65 0.04 10.66 10.49
N GLN A 66 1.03 11.54 10.38
CA GLN A 66 0.75 12.97 10.17
C GLN A 66 0.12 13.25 8.81
N ARG A 67 0.46 12.43 7.80
CA ARG A 67 -0.03 12.58 6.41
C ARG A 67 -0.31 11.22 5.79
N ALA A 68 -1.41 11.14 5.07
CA ALA A 68 -1.74 10.01 4.22
C ALA A 68 -1.86 10.48 2.76
N ILE A 69 -1.09 9.86 1.88
CA ILE A 69 -1.12 10.15 0.45
C ILE A 69 -1.98 9.08 -0.20
N VAL A 70 -3.14 9.48 -0.67
CA VAL A 70 -4.17 8.58 -1.19
C VAL A 70 -4.45 8.87 -2.67
N ASP A 71 -5.23 8.02 -3.32
CA ASP A 71 -5.65 8.28 -4.69
C ASP A 71 -6.90 9.16 -4.77
N ARG A 72 -7.37 9.40 -6.00
CA ARG A 72 -8.55 10.23 -6.22
C ARG A 72 -9.87 9.57 -5.78
N GLY A 73 -9.88 8.29 -5.49
CA GLY A 73 -11.02 7.57 -4.93
C GLY A 73 -11.41 8.06 -3.54
N TYR A 74 -10.45 8.67 -2.81
CA TYR A 74 -10.65 9.18 -1.45
C TYR A 74 -11.08 10.66 -1.38
N ARG A 75 -11.70 11.20 -2.43
CA ARG A 75 -12.15 12.60 -2.46
C ARG A 75 -13.13 12.90 -1.32
N GLY A 76 -13.21 14.18 -0.93
CA GLY A 76 -14.18 14.70 0.04
C GLY A 76 -13.66 14.81 1.47
N ARG A 77 -12.48 14.30 1.79
CA ARG A 77 -11.86 14.46 3.12
C ARG A 77 -10.49 15.13 2.99
N GLN A 78 -10.29 16.22 3.70
CA GLN A 78 -9.00 16.90 3.81
C GLN A 78 -8.19 16.39 5.02
N THR A 79 -8.89 15.98 6.06
CA THR A 79 -8.31 15.43 7.29
C THR A 79 -9.13 14.25 7.81
N VAL A 80 -8.46 13.34 8.52
CA VAL A 80 -9.10 12.30 9.34
C VAL A 80 -8.42 12.31 10.71
N GLY A 81 -9.12 12.84 11.72
CA GLY A 81 -8.50 13.16 13.00
C GLY A 81 -7.36 14.18 12.80
N THR A 82 -6.16 13.84 13.26
CA THR A 82 -4.95 14.67 13.11
C THR A 82 -4.18 14.40 11.80
N THR A 83 -4.61 13.44 10.98
CA THR A 83 -3.93 13.06 9.74
C THR A 83 -4.37 13.94 8.57
N GLU A 84 -3.42 14.65 7.94
CA GLU A 84 -3.65 15.39 6.68
C GLU A 84 -3.80 14.41 5.51
N ILE A 85 -4.85 14.56 4.71
CA ILE A 85 -5.10 13.70 3.53
C ILE A 85 -4.65 14.44 2.28
N LEU A 86 -3.69 13.86 1.58
CA LEU A 86 -3.11 14.44 0.36
C LEU A 86 -3.59 13.66 -0.87
N LEU A 87 -4.29 14.38 -1.74
CA LEU A 87 -4.82 13.88 -3.00
C LEU A 87 -4.02 14.45 -4.18
N PRO A 88 -3.68 13.63 -5.19
CA PRO A 88 -3.10 14.13 -6.43
C PRO A 88 -4.06 15.09 -7.13
N GLY A 89 -3.64 16.32 -7.36
CA GLY A 89 -4.42 17.36 -7.97
C GLY A 89 -3.57 18.40 -8.68
N ARG A 90 -4.22 19.38 -9.30
CA ARG A 90 -3.53 20.58 -9.82
C ARG A 90 -3.07 21.43 -8.62
N PRO A 91 -1.85 22.01 -8.67
CA PRO A 91 -1.42 22.97 -7.66
C PRO A 91 -2.41 24.15 -7.57
N ALA A 92 -2.63 24.66 -6.37
CA ALA A 92 -3.36 25.91 -6.20
C ALA A 92 -2.58 27.06 -6.84
N LYS A 93 -3.28 28.09 -7.34
CA LYS A 93 -2.65 29.21 -8.08
C LYS A 93 -1.67 30.00 -7.21
N ASP A 94 -1.89 30.07 -5.93
CA ASP A 94 -1.12 30.78 -4.90
C ASP A 94 -0.10 29.87 -4.16
N GLN A 95 0.02 28.62 -4.60
CA GLN A 95 0.93 27.67 -3.96
C GLN A 95 2.38 27.93 -4.29
N SER A 96 3.25 27.99 -3.25
CA SER A 96 4.69 28.21 -3.44
C SER A 96 5.34 27.08 -4.29
N LEU A 97 6.38 27.43 -5.05
CA LEU A 97 7.15 26.47 -5.86
C LEU A 97 7.73 25.34 -5.01
N ALA A 98 8.24 25.66 -3.82
CA ALA A 98 8.78 24.66 -2.87
C ALA A 98 7.72 23.64 -2.46
N ARG A 99 6.51 24.09 -2.10
CA ARG A 99 5.38 23.21 -1.74
C ARG A 99 4.95 22.36 -2.93
N THR A 100 4.89 22.94 -4.11
CA THR A 100 4.56 22.22 -5.35
C THR A 100 5.55 21.09 -5.64
N GLN A 101 6.86 21.35 -5.50
CA GLN A 101 7.90 20.34 -5.69
C GLN A 101 7.83 19.25 -4.62
N GLN A 102 7.56 19.61 -3.37
CA GLN A 102 7.38 18.67 -2.27
C GLN A 102 6.20 17.71 -2.54
N LEU A 103 5.04 18.23 -2.92
CA LEU A 103 3.86 17.44 -3.27
C LEU A 103 4.13 16.51 -4.46
N ARG A 104 4.82 16.99 -5.51
CA ARG A 104 5.21 16.16 -6.65
C ARG A 104 6.11 14.99 -6.24
N ARG A 105 7.02 15.17 -5.27
CA ARG A 105 7.85 14.08 -4.72
C ARG A 105 6.98 13.07 -3.99
N TRP A 106 6.03 13.50 -3.18
CA TRP A 106 5.14 12.61 -2.44
C TRP A 106 4.22 11.83 -3.36
N PHE A 107 3.62 12.47 -4.36
CA PHE A 107 2.76 11.78 -5.32
C PHE A 107 3.52 10.78 -6.20
N ARG A 108 4.79 11.05 -6.53
CA ARG A 108 5.66 10.04 -7.16
C ARG A 108 5.89 8.83 -6.25
N ARG A 109 6.10 9.04 -4.96
CA ARG A 109 6.23 7.94 -3.99
C ARG A 109 4.95 7.14 -3.86
N ARG A 110 3.79 7.79 -3.91
CA ARG A 110 2.50 7.09 -3.94
C ARG A 110 2.39 6.15 -5.14
N ALA A 111 2.81 6.58 -6.31
CA ALA A 111 2.76 5.74 -7.51
C ALA A 111 3.55 4.42 -7.35
N ALA A 112 4.53 4.37 -6.42
CA ALA A 112 5.26 3.13 -6.10
C ALA A 112 4.40 2.06 -5.43
N ILE A 113 3.18 2.35 -4.97
CA ILE A 113 2.27 1.34 -4.40
C ILE A 113 1.67 0.44 -5.50
N GLU A 114 1.51 0.94 -6.72
CA GLU A 114 0.92 0.17 -7.83
C GLU A 114 1.75 -1.07 -8.21
N PRO A 115 3.09 -0.96 -8.40
CA PRO A 115 3.95 -2.13 -8.53
C PRO A 115 3.90 -3.07 -7.32
N VAL A 116 3.82 -2.52 -6.10
CA VAL A 116 3.70 -3.34 -4.88
C VAL A 116 2.43 -4.17 -4.92
N ILE A 117 1.27 -3.56 -5.23
CA ILE A 117 -0.01 -4.28 -5.36
C ILE A 117 0.09 -5.36 -6.47
N SER A 118 0.77 -5.06 -7.58
CA SER A 118 1.02 -6.05 -8.63
C SER A 118 1.83 -7.22 -8.09
N HIS A 119 2.91 -6.98 -7.38
CA HIS A 119 3.71 -8.03 -6.74
C HIS A 119 2.90 -8.84 -5.70
N LEU A 120 2.08 -8.17 -4.87
CA LEU A 120 1.21 -8.88 -3.93
C LEU A 120 0.28 -9.85 -4.65
N LYS A 121 -0.28 -9.44 -5.79
CA LYS A 121 -1.19 -10.28 -6.58
C LYS A 121 -0.49 -11.43 -7.30
N HIS A 122 0.67 -11.20 -7.90
CA HIS A 122 1.35 -12.17 -8.74
C HIS A 122 2.35 -13.03 -7.98
N ASP A 123 3.20 -12.43 -7.13
CA ASP A 123 4.27 -13.15 -6.43
C ASP A 123 3.79 -13.75 -5.11
N PHE A 124 2.85 -13.09 -4.42
CA PHE A 124 2.38 -13.46 -3.08
C PHE A 124 0.92 -13.93 -3.05
N ARG A 125 0.39 -14.33 -4.21
CA ARG A 125 -0.92 -14.98 -4.37
C ARG A 125 -2.13 -14.19 -3.87
N LEU A 126 -2.02 -12.88 -3.70
CA LEU A 126 -3.18 -12.04 -3.32
C LEU A 126 -4.22 -11.95 -4.45
N GLY A 127 -3.86 -12.29 -5.69
CA GLY A 127 -4.78 -12.30 -6.84
C GLY A 127 -5.86 -13.37 -6.77
N ARG A 128 -5.69 -14.41 -5.92
CA ARG A 128 -6.67 -15.48 -5.70
C ARG A 128 -6.54 -16.02 -4.28
N CYS A 129 -7.59 -15.86 -3.49
CA CYS A 129 -7.66 -16.48 -2.17
C CYS A 129 -8.06 -17.96 -2.28
N PHE A 130 -7.33 -18.84 -1.59
CA PHE A 130 -7.63 -20.27 -1.47
C PHE A 130 -8.24 -20.60 -0.10
N LEU A 131 -8.26 -19.63 0.81
CA LEU A 131 -8.92 -19.72 2.09
C LEU A 131 -10.39 -19.28 1.92
N LYS A 132 -11.28 -19.81 2.76
CA LYS A 132 -12.71 -19.53 2.65
C LYS A 132 -13.15 -18.41 3.58
N GLY A 133 -14.13 -17.63 3.10
CA GLY A 133 -14.82 -16.60 3.86
C GLY A 133 -14.00 -15.36 4.13
N SER A 134 -14.59 -14.38 4.80
CA SER A 134 -13.99 -13.08 5.10
C SER A 134 -12.72 -13.18 5.95
N VAL A 135 -12.66 -14.13 6.88
CA VAL A 135 -11.46 -14.41 7.67
C VAL A 135 -10.33 -14.92 6.76
N GLY A 136 -10.66 -15.80 5.81
CA GLY A 136 -9.70 -16.28 4.81
C GLY A 136 -9.13 -15.15 3.95
N ASP A 137 -9.96 -14.22 3.50
CA ASP A 137 -9.55 -13.04 2.75
C ASP A 137 -8.62 -12.14 3.56
N ALA A 138 -8.96 -11.88 4.83
CA ALA A 138 -8.13 -11.08 5.73
C ALA A 138 -6.77 -11.74 5.98
N LEU A 139 -6.74 -13.04 6.26
CA LEU A 139 -5.50 -13.81 6.44
C LEU A 139 -4.65 -13.81 5.17
N ASN A 140 -5.22 -14.04 3.99
CA ASN A 140 -4.50 -14.01 2.73
C ASN A 140 -3.86 -12.65 2.47
N LEU A 141 -4.57 -11.57 2.76
CA LEU A 141 -4.07 -10.20 2.62
C LEU A 141 -2.91 -9.93 3.59
N MET A 142 -3.06 -10.31 4.87
CA MET A 142 -2.02 -10.15 5.89
C MET A 142 -0.77 -10.94 5.55
N LEU A 143 -0.92 -12.20 5.14
CA LEU A 143 0.20 -13.07 4.74
C LEU A 143 0.93 -12.52 3.52
N ALA A 144 0.23 -12.01 2.51
CA ALA A 144 0.85 -11.38 1.36
C ALA A 144 1.66 -10.12 1.76
N GLY A 145 1.12 -9.28 2.66
CA GLY A 145 1.82 -8.12 3.21
C GLY A 145 3.06 -8.51 4.03
N ALA A 146 2.95 -9.53 4.87
CA ALA A 146 4.06 -10.06 5.65
C ALA A 146 5.17 -10.63 4.74
N ALA A 147 4.82 -11.39 3.72
CA ALA A 147 5.76 -11.95 2.76
C ALA A 147 6.50 -10.85 1.97
N TRP A 148 5.79 -9.77 1.58
CA TRP A 148 6.41 -8.59 1.00
C TRP A 148 7.46 -7.96 1.93
N ASN A 149 7.11 -7.75 3.20
CA ASN A 149 8.00 -7.16 4.19
C ASN A 149 9.21 -8.06 4.47
N LEU A 150 9.00 -9.37 4.59
CA LEU A 150 10.06 -10.35 4.78
C LEU A 150 11.03 -10.35 3.59
N ARG A 151 10.54 -10.33 2.34
CA ARG A 151 11.38 -10.23 1.15
C ARG A 151 12.23 -8.95 1.17
N LYS A 152 11.65 -7.82 1.57
CA LYS A 152 12.40 -6.56 1.69
C LYS A 152 13.48 -6.62 2.76
N TRP A 153 13.13 -7.16 3.92
CA TRP A 153 14.08 -7.33 5.01
C TRP A 153 15.25 -8.25 4.63
N LEU A 154 14.95 -9.42 4.07
CA LEU A 154 15.96 -10.36 3.57
C LEU A 154 16.90 -9.69 2.56
N ARG A 155 16.34 -8.94 1.61
CA ARG A 155 17.13 -8.19 0.62
C ARG A 155 18.05 -7.16 1.27
N ALA A 156 17.59 -6.45 2.30
CA ALA A 156 18.42 -5.50 3.04
C ALA A 156 19.58 -6.19 3.78
N VAL A 157 19.31 -7.33 4.43
CA VAL A 157 20.33 -8.15 5.12
C VAL A 157 21.37 -8.66 4.14
N LEU A 158 20.94 -9.23 3.00
CA LEU A 158 21.86 -9.71 1.97
C LEU A 158 22.75 -8.59 1.41
N LEU A 159 22.16 -7.43 1.12
CA LEU A 159 22.94 -6.28 0.64
C LEU A 159 23.95 -5.79 1.68
N SER A 160 23.60 -5.81 2.96
CA SER A 160 24.53 -5.48 4.05
C SER A 160 25.65 -6.49 4.15
N LEU A 161 25.35 -7.78 4.02
CA LEU A 161 26.34 -8.85 4.02
C LEU A 161 27.31 -8.73 2.84
N PHE A 162 26.80 -8.49 1.61
CA PHE A 162 27.68 -8.29 0.45
C PHE A 162 28.59 -7.08 0.61
N ARG A 163 28.06 -5.95 1.11
CA ARG A 163 28.89 -4.77 1.39
C ARG A 163 29.97 -5.06 2.42
N TRP A 164 29.64 -5.83 3.46
CA TRP A 164 30.60 -6.23 4.48
C TRP A 164 31.71 -7.14 3.90
N LEU A 165 31.32 -8.11 3.05
CA LEU A 165 32.26 -8.99 2.35
C LEU A 165 33.17 -8.19 1.39
N ASP A 166 32.62 -7.29 0.59
CA ASP A 166 33.44 -6.44 -0.32
C ASP A 166 34.47 -5.58 0.43
N PHE A 167 34.15 -5.19 1.66
CA PHE A 167 35.04 -4.41 2.50
C PHE A 167 36.13 -5.27 3.17
N HIS A 168 35.82 -6.51 3.55
CA HIS A 168 36.71 -7.37 4.36
C HIS A 168 37.50 -8.40 3.53
N VAL A 169 37.04 -8.73 2.32
CA VAL A 169 37.76 -9.65 1.44
C VAL A 169 38.72 -8.84 0.57
N PRO A 170 40.05 -8.99 0.73
CA PRO A 170 41.00 -8.32 -0.13
C PRO A 170 40.77 -8.78 -1.57
N ARG A 171 40.62 -7.83 -2.50
CA ARG A 171 40.63 -8.13 -3.93
C ARG A 171 41.98 -8.74 -4.24
N LEU A 172 42.02 -10.04 -4.51
CA LEU A 172 43.16 -10.67 -5.10
C LEU A 172 43.39 -9.98 -6.46
N ALA A 173 44.39 -9.10 -6.48
CA ALA A 173 44.84 -8.48 -7.71
C ALA A 173 45.41 -9.58 -8.62
N HIS A 174 44.76 -9.75 -9.78
CA HIS A 174 45.33 -10.48 -10.90
C HIS A 174 46.16 -9.53 -11.73
#